data_1cb3c0325fe1abf0e64a0baa82cee8a2
#
_entry.id   1cb3c0325fe1abf0e64a0baa82cee8a2
#
_cell.length_a   1.000
_cell.length_b   1.000
_cell.length_c   1.000
_cell.angle_alpha   90.00
_cell.angle_beta   90.00
_cell.angle_gamma   90.00
#
_symmetry.space_group_name_H-M   'P 1'
#
loop_
_entity.id
_entity.type
_entity.pdbx_description
1 polymer ?
#
loop_
_entity_poly.entity_id
_entity_poly.type
_entity_poly.pdbx_seq_one_letter_code
_entity_poly.pdbx_strand_id
1 'polypeptide(L)'
;MSATFVAHVRARPETVRLAPEGAPTIAVRVEMPEVWDVVRFAVSPAEPTINLKRRALEELAPDMGEHHEDFVFKLRGWEVLDENAPLAEVGVVDGSILLLTHRRKRPVRRGG
;
A
#
# COMPACT_ATOMS: atom_id res chain seq x y z
N MET A 1 3.92 -25.15 21.47
CA MET A 1 3.36 -25.26 20.90
C MET A 1 3.26 -24.49 19.74
N SER A 2 3.12 -24.98 18.73
CA SER A 2 3.09 -24.32 17.52
C SER A 2 2.03 -23.30 17.41
N ALA A 3 1.00 -23.51 18.07
CA ALA A 3 -0.07 -22.55 18.00
C ALA A 3 0.39 -21.18 18.44
N THR A 4 1.25 -21.17 19.42
CA THR A 4 1.76 -19.93 19.90
C THR A 4 2.59 -19.25 18.86
N PHE A 5 3.38 -20.00 18.17
CA PHE A 5 4.19 -19.42 17.13
C PHE A 5 3.34 -18.81 16.06
N VAL A 6 2.31 -19.50 15.67
CA VAL A 6 1.46 -18.97 14.62
C VAL A 6 0.80 -17.69 15.05
N ALA A 7 0.43 -17.57 16.28
CA ALA A 7 -0.25 -16.38 16.73
C ALA A 7 0.62 -15.17 16.63
N HIS A 8 1.91 -15.32 16.67
CA HIS A 8 2.72 -14.19 16.55
C HIS A 8 2.79 -13.67 15.17
N VAL A 9 2.55 -14.45 14.21
CA VAL A 9 2.82 -14.08 12.88
C VAL A 9 1.97 -12.98 12.38
N ARG A 10 0.76 -13.04 12.56
CA ARG A 10 -0.03 -12.03 12.03
C ARG A 10 -1.17 -11.76 12.79
N ALA A 11 -1.29 -10.73 13.42
CA ALA A 11 -2.45 -10.35 14.14
C ALA A 11 -3.23 -9.32 13.37
N ARG A 12 -2.99 -9.21 12.15
CA ARG A 12 -3.64 -8.22 11.33
C ARG A 12 -5.08 -8.61 11.04
N PRO A 13 -6.01 -7.67 11.10
CA PRO A 13 -7.37 -7.99 10.72
C PRO A 13 -7.41 -8.33 9.26
N GLU A 14 -8.44 -9.05 8.87
CA GLU A 14 -8.56 -9.45 7.50
C GLU A 14 -8.62 -8.25 6.60
N THR A 15 -9.28 -7.20 6.99
CA THR A 15 -9.36 -5.97 6.20
C THR A 15 -9.08 -4.80 7.11
N VAL A 16 -8.20 -3.94 6.67
CA VAL A 16 -7.87 -2.73 7.41
C VAL A 16 -8.72 -1.59 6.90
N ARG A 17 -9.41 -0.90 7.78
CA ARG A 17 -10.26 0.20 7.34
C ARG A 17 -9.47 1.50 7.39
N LEU A 18 -9.57 2.26 6.31
CA LEU A 18 -8.92 3.55 6.23
C LEU A 18 -9.95 4.53 5.70
N ALA A 19 -10.88 4.92 6.53
CA ALA A 19 -11.95 5.84 6.17
C ALA A 19 -12.69 6.21 7.44
N PRO A 20 -13.35 7.37 7.46
CA PRO A 20 -14.16 7.72 8.61
C PRO A 20 -15.30 6.73 8.78
N GLU A 21 -15.73 6.58 10.02
CA GLU A 21 -16.81 5.69 10.29
C GLU A 21 -18.03 6.05 9.52
N GLY A 22 -18.70 5.10 8.91
CA GLY A 22 -19.91 5.37 8.15
C GLY A 22 -19.66 5.84 6.73
N ALA A 23 -18.43 6.16 6.37
CA ALA A 23 -18.17 6.62 5.01
C ALA A 23 -18.15 5.43 4.04
N PRO A 24 -18.56 5.66 2.80
CA PRO A 24 -18.48 4.58 1.81
C PRO A 24 -17.03 4.23 1.53
N THR A 25 -16.77 2.96 1.31
CA THR A 25 -15.41 2.51 1.01
C THR A 25 -15.40 1.64 -0.21
N ILE A 26 -14.21 1.49 -0.77
CA ILE A 26 -13.97 0.53 -1.83
C ILE A 26 -12.95 -0.46 -1.30
N ALA A 27 -12.92 -1.64 -1.89
CA ALA A 27 -11.98 -2.67 -1.51
C ALA A 27 -10.74 -2.54 -2.37
N VAL A 28 -9.58 -2.48 -1.73
CA VAL A 28 -8.33 -2.36 -2.46
C VAL A 28 -7.33 -3.31 -1.81
N ARG A 29 -6.58 -4.00 -2.63
CA ARG A 29 -5.56 -4.89 -2.13
C ARG A 29 -4.20 -4.30 -2.43
N VAL A 30 -3.32 -4.25 -1.45
CA VAL A 30 -1.97 -3.77 -1.65
C VAL A 30 -1.03 -4.97 -1.48
N GLU A 31 -0.25 -5.23 -2.50
CA GLU A 31 0.69 -6.36 -2.50
C GLU A 31 2.10 -5.81 -2.47
N MET A 32 2.93 -6.38 -1.63
CA MET A 32 4.32 -5.96 -1.54
C MET A 32 5.20 -7.17 -1.78
N PRO A 33 5.64 -7.36 -3.01
CA PRO A 33 6.42 -8.56 -3.34
C PRO A 33 7.69 -8.73 -2.54
N GLU A 34 8.33 -7.64 -2.17
CA GLU A 34 9.58 -7.75 -1.44
C GLU A 34 9.43 -8.48 -0.12
N VAL A 35 8.25 -8.45 0.47
CA VAL A 35 8.04 -9.15 1.72
C VAL A 35 7.03 -10.30 1.56
N TRP A 36 6.63 -10.59 0.34
CA TRP A 36 5.71 -11.68 0.03
C TRP A 36 4.43 -11.58 0.85
N ASP A 37 3.87 -10.41 0.92
CA ASP A 37 2.69 -10.22 1.74
C ASP A 37 1.70 -9.30 1.04
N VAL A 38 0.48 -9.32 1.53
CA VAL A 38 -0.59 -8.54 0.96
C VAL A 38 -1.51 -8.10 2.09
N VAL A 39 -2.09 -6.93 1.95
CA VAL A 39 -3.07 -6.47 2.92
C VAL A 39 -4.27 -5.92 2.16
N ARG A 40 -5.46 -6.20 2.68
CA ARG A 40 -6.67 -5.70 2.09
C ARG A 40 -7.17 -4.51 2.86
N PHE A 41 -7.64 -3.53 2.13
CA PHE A 41 -8.14 -2.29 2.72
C PHE A 41 -9.56 -2.01 2.33
N ALA A 42 -10.32 -1.46 3.26
CA ALA A 42 -11.57 -0.81 2.95
C ALA A 42 -11.27 0.67 3.08
N VAL A 43 -11.21 1.37 1.97
CA VAL A 43 -10.67 2.73 1.98
C VAL A 43 -11.61 3.68 1.24
N SER A 44 -11.67 4.91 1.67
CA SER A 44 -12.47 5.90 0.99
C SER A 44 -11.84 6.23 -0.35
N PRO A 45 -12.60 6.31 -1.43
CA PRO A 45 -12.02 6.70 -2.72
C PRO A 45 -11.48 8.13 -2.72
N ALA A 46 -11.90 8.92 -1.74
CA ALA A 46 -11.40 10.29 -1.63
C ALA A 46 -10.11 10.37 -0.83
N GLU A 47 -9.63 9.25 -0.30
CA GLU A 47 -8.44 9.27 0.52
C GLU A 47 -7.23 9.62 -0.33
N PRO A 48 -6.36 10.54 0.12
CA PRO A 48 -5.13 10.79 -0.63
C PRO A 48 -4.29 9.53 -0.75
N THR A 49 -3.76 9.31 -1.91
CA THR A 49 -3.02 8.09 -2.21
C THR A 49 -1.86 7.88 -1.24
N ILE A 50 -1.19 8.95 -0.85
CA ILE A 50 -0.05 8.84 0.04
C ILE A 50 -0.45 8.27 1.40
N ASN A 51 -1.66 8.54 1.84
CA ASN A 51 -2.11 8.00 3.13
C ASN A 51 -2.25 6.48 3.05
N LEU A 52 -2.75 5.98 1.94
CA LEU A 52 -2.83 4.53 1.77
C LEU A 52 -1.43 3.93 1.70
N LYS A 53 -0.51 4.60 1.04
CA LYS A 53 0.85 4.10 0.93
C LYS A 53 1.48 3.99 2.32
N ARG A 54 1.35 5.02 3.11
CA ARG A 54 1.94 5.00 4.44
C ARG A 54 1.31 3.93 5.31
N ARG A 55 0.00 3.80 5.24
CA ARG A 55 -0.67 2.80 6.06
C ARG A 55 -0.30 1.40 5.61
N ALA A 56 -0.17 1.19 4.31
CA ALA A 56 0.23 -0.11 3.79
C ALA A 56 1.63 -0.47 4.26
N LEU A 57 2.54 0.49 4.29
CA LEU A 57 3.87 0.22 4.78
C LEU A 57 3.85 -0.12 6.26
N GLU A 58 3.01 0.54 7.03
CA GLU A 58 2.90 0.20 8.44
C GLU A 58 2.46 -1.23 8.64
N GLU A 59 1.58 -1.70 7.77
CA GLU A 59 1.06 -3.05 7.90
C GLU A 59 2.01 -4.10 7.33
N LEU A 60 2.68 -3.77 6.25
CA LEU A 60 3.47 -4.76 5.53
C LEU A 60 4.95 -4.73 5.87
N ALA A 61 5.48 -3.57 6.15
CA ALA A 61 6.90 -3.42 6.45
C ALA A 61 7.08 -2.28 7.43
N PRO A 62 6.71 -2.50 8.69
CA PRO A 62 6.73 -1.39 9.67
C PRO A 62 8.08 -0.74 9.80
N ASP A 63 9.16 -1.48 9.61
CA ASP A 63 10.47 -0.89 9.71
C ASP A 63 10.77 0.10 8.62
N MET A 64 9.96 0.08 7.56
CA MET A 64 10.19 0.96 6.43
C MET A 64 9.24 2.13 6.39
N GLY A 65 8.43 2.29 7.41
CA GLY A 65 7.41 3.34 7.36
C GLY A 65 7.95 4.73 7.23
N GLU A 66 9.15 4.97 7.75
CA GLU A 66 9.72 6.29 7.66
C GLU A 66 10.31 6.56 6.31
N HIS A 67 10.40 5.54 5.48
CA HIS A 67 11.00 5.68 4.18
C HIS A 67 9.99 5.59 3.07
N HIS A 68 8.78 6.11 3.31
CA HIS A 68 7.71 5.96 2.32
C HIS A 68 8.09 6.56 0.97
N GLU A 69 9.01 7.52 0.98
CA GLU A 69 9.42 8.13 -0.27
C GLU A 69 10.19 7.18 -1.14
N ASP A 70 10.73 6.12 -0.57
CA ASP A 70 11.49 5.14 -1.34
C ASP A 70 10.59 4.12 -2.00
N PHE A 71 9.30 4.21 -1.79
CA PHE A 71 8.36 3.25 -2.35
C PHE A 71 7.35 3.93 -3.24
N VAL A 72 6.85 3.20 -4.21
CA VAL A 72 5.82 3.70 -5.09
C VAL A 72 4.73 2.67 -5.24
N PHE A 73 3.53 3.15 -5.58
CA PHE A 73 2.46 2.26 -5.97
C PHE A 73 2.47 2.11 -7.49
N LYS A 74 2.15 0.91 -7.94
CA LYS A 74 1.88 0.68 -9.35
C LYS A 74 0.48 0.13 -9.51
N LEU A 75 -0.26 0.71 -10.44
CA LEU A 75 -1.60 0.28 -10.74
C LEU A 75 -1.61 -0.17 -12.17
N ARG A 76 -1.91 -1.46 -12.37
CA ARG A 76 -1.90 -2.02 -13.72
C ARG A 76 -0.60 -1.78 -14.44
N GLY A 77 0.49 -1.86 -13.74
CA GLY A 77 1.81 -1.71 -14.33
C GLY A 77 2.31 -0.29 -14.45
N TRP A 78 1.46 0.70 -14.11
CA TRP A 78 1.88 2.08 -14.22
C TRP A 78 2.13 2.67 -12.84
N GLU A 79 3.20 3.42 -12.73
CA GLU A 79 3.52 4.06 -11.46
C GLU A 79 2.53 5.19 -11.19
N VAL A 80 2.04 5.27 -9.96
CA VAL A 80 1.17 6.35 -9.55
C VAL A 80 2.06 7.51 -9.15
N LEU A 81 2.01 8.56 -9.93
CA LEU A 81 2.93 9.67 -9.73
C LEU A 81 2.42 10.72 -8.76
N ASP A 82 1.13 11.01 -8.80
CA ASP A 82 0.58 12.04 -7.94
C ASP A 82 0.02 11.42 -6.68
N GLU A 83 0.86 11.32 -5.66
CA GLU A 83 0.44 10.68 -4.43
C GLU A 83 -0.42 11.56 -3.56
N ASN A 84 -0.52 12.83 -3.89
CA ASN A 84 -1.38 13.72 -3.13
C ASN A 84 -2.82 13.68 -3.65
N ALA A 85 -3.03 13.09 -4.79
CA ALA A 85 -4.37 13.03 -5.35
C ALA A 85 -5.19 11.94 -4.68
N PRO A 86 -6.51 12.10 -4.64
CA PRO A 86 -7.37 11.05 -4.11
C PRO A 86 -7.24 9.78 -4.92
N LEU A 87 -7.47 8.66 -4.27
CA LEU A 87 -7.36 7.36 -4.95
C LEU A 87 -8.22 7.28 -6.21
N ALA A 88 -9.41 7.84 -6.15
CA ALA A 88 -10.28 7.78 -7.32
C ALA A 88 -9.68 8.52 -8.50
N GLU A 89 -8.96 9.61 -8.24
CA GLU A 89 -8.39 10.38 -9.33
C GLU A 89 -7.21 9.70 -9.99
N VAL A 90 -6.52 8.83 -9.30
CA VAL A 90 -5.41 8.12 -9.89
C VAL A 90 -5.84 6.80 -10.52
N GLY A 91 -7.13 6.54 -10.54
CA GLY A 91 -7.65 5.38 -11.24
C GLY A 91 -7.97 4.18 -10.38
N VAL A 92 -7.91 4.32 -9.07
CA VAL A 92 -8.22 3.22 -8.17
C VAL A 92 -9.72 3.07 -8.05
N VAL A 93 -10.21 1.87 -8.23
CA VAL A 93 -11.64 1.56 -8.11
C VAL A 93 -11.80 0.36 -7.20
N ASP A 94 -13.05 0.04 -6.90
CA ASP A 94 -13.34 -1.11 -6.06
C ASP A 94 -12.74 -2.35 -6.70
N GLY A 95 -11.98 -3.09 -5.95
CA GLY A 95 -11.33 -4.30 -6.45
C GLY A 95 -9.95 -4.08 -7.01
N SER A 96 -9.45 -2.84 -7.03
CA SER A 96 -8.12 -2.59 -7.56
C SER A 96 -7.04 -3.28 -6.74
N ILE A 97 -5.97 -3.63 -7.42
CA ILE A 97 -4.78 -4.18 -6.78
C ILE A 97 -3.65 -3.21 -7.04
N LEU A 98 -3.03 -2.76 -5.96
CA LEU A 98 -1.89 -1.88 -6.06
C LEU A 98 -0.64 -2.63 -5.64
N LEU A 99 0.42 -2.46 -6.40
CA LEU A 99 1.67 -3.07 -6.08
C LEU A 99 2.53 -2.02 -5.38
N LEU A 100 3.06 -2.36 -4.23
CA LEU A 100 3.90 -1.44 -3.48
C LEU A 100 5.32 -1.93 -3.60
N THR A 101 6.17 -1.17 -4.26
CA THR A 101 7.53 -1.62 -4.52
C THR A 101 8.50 -0.49 -4.30
N HIS A 102 9.77 -0.86 -4.18
CA HIS A 102 10.83 0.12 -4.07
C HIS A 102 10.89 0.96 -5.34
N ARG A 103 11.11 2.24 -5.17
CA ARG A 103 11.31 3.12 -6.29
C ARG A 103 12.65 2.77 -6.89
N ARG A 104 12.62 2.40 -8.19
CA ARG A 104 13.85 2.01 -8.81
C ARG A 104 14.73 3.19 -9.01
N LYS A 105 15.95 3.16 -8.48
CA LYS A 105 16.80 4.23 -8.68
C LYS A 105 17.39 4.12 -9.98
N ARG A 106 17.38 5.17 -10.77
CA ARG A 106 17.91 5.15 -12.05
C ARG A 106 19.34 5.13 -11.90
N PRO A 107 20.08 4.35 -12.57
CA PRO A 107 21.53 4.33 -12.52
C PRO A 107 22.03 5.69 -12.91
N VAL A 108 22.98 6.14 -12.16
CA VAL A 108 23.53 7.41 -12.50
C VAL A 108 24.37 7.23 -13.72
N ARG A 109 24.07 8.00 -14.73
CA ARG A 109 24.68 7.80 -15.86
C ARG A 109 25.79 8.59 -15.80
N ARG A 110 26.79 8.28 -15.68
CA ARG A 110 27.74 8.97 -15.55
C ARG A 110 28.16 9.36 -16.59
N GLY A 111 28.53 9.87 -16.66
CA GLY A 111 29.02 10.22 -17.80
C GLY A 111 27.87 10.65 -18.45
N GLY A 112 27.12 10.63 -17.95
CA GLY A 112 26.04 10.97 -18.59
C GLY A 112 25.06 10.71 -17.77
#